data_cb36c624ed693ad3220582b42e6495f0
#
_entry.id   cb36c624ed693ad3220582b42e6495f0
#
_cell.length_a   1.000
_cell.length_b   1.000
_cell.length_c   1.000
_cell.angle_alpha   90.00
_cell.angle_beta   90.00
_cell.angle_gamma   90.00
#
_symmetry.space_group_name_H-M   'P 1'
#
loop_
_entity.id
_entity.type
_entity.pdbx_description
1 polymer ?
#
loop_
_entity_poly.entity_id
_entity_poly.type
_entity_poly.pdbx_seq_one_letter_code
_entity_poly.pdbx_strand_id
1 'polypeptide(L)'
;MSAVPFAACIATINKMKKLDTPKLFKELGTELCDGLKKAGAEHGFDLVVSGAPALFYLRIANDDSMMLHQEWIAECVNRGVFFASHHNHFINAALTHDDIKKTIEIAEDAFKTVKKNHPEI
;
A
#
# COMPACT_ATOMS: atom_id res chain seq x y z
N MET A 1 9.76 -25.49 -24.89
CA MET A 1 8.97 -24.26 -24.63
C MET A 1 7.51 -24.62 -24.46
N SER A 2 6.85 -24.13 -23.42
CA SER A 2 5.43 -24.41 -23.16
C SER A 2 4.54 -23.32 -23.76
N ALA A 3 3.37 -23.69 -24.29
CA ALA A 3 2.36 -22.73 -24.76
C ALA A 3 1.51 -22.14 -23.62
N VAL A 4 1.53 -22.72 -22.43
CA VAL A 4 0.72 -22.30 -21.28
C VAL A 4 0.99 -20.86 -20.84
N PRO A 5 2.23 -20.39 -20.70
CA PRO A 5 2.51 -18.98 -20.36
C PRO A 5 1.96 -18.00 -21.38
N PHE A 6 2.01 -18.33 -22.66
CA PHE A 6 1.46 -17.48 -23.73
C PHE A 6 -0.07 -17.39 -23.68
N ALA A 7 -0.73 -18.53 -23.45
CA ALA A 7 -2.18 -18.56 -23.27
C ALA A 7 -2.62 -17.76 -22.03
N ALA A 8 -1.91 -17.88 -20.92
CA ALA A 8 -2.15 -17.11 -19.70
C ALA A 8 -1.94 -15.61 -19.93
N CYS A 9 -0.91 -15.22 -20.67
CA CYS A 9 -0.64 -13.82 -21.03
C CYS A 9 -1.79 -13.23 -21.86
N ILE A 10 -2.25 -13.93 -22.89
CA ILE A 10 -3.38 -13.49 -23.73
C ILE A 10 -4.65 -13.32 -22.89
N ALA A 11 -4.97 -14.30 -22.04
CA ALA A 11 -6.13 -14.26 -21.17
C ALA A 11 -6.05 -13.07 -20.18
N THR A 12 -4.89 -12.83 -19.61
CA THR A 12 -4.63 -11.70 -18.68
C THR A 12 -4.82 -10.36 -19.39
N ILE A 13 -4.22 -10.18 -20.56
CA ILE A 13 -4.33 -8.93 -21.34
C ILE A 13 -5.80 -8.67 -21.73
N ASN A 14 -6.52 -9.68 -22.16
CA ASN A 14 -7.93 -9.55 -22.51
C ASN A 14 -8.79 -9.17 -21.28
N LYS A 15 -8.52 -9.74 -20.13
CA LYS A 15 -9.18 -9.38 -18.88
C LYS A 15 -8.85 -7.94 -18.46
N MET A 16 -7.60 -7.53 -18.59
CA MET A 16 -7.17 -6.16 -18.30
C MET A 16 -7.89 -5.14 -19.20
N LYS A 17 -8.02 -5.41 -20.48
CA LYS A 17 -8.78 -4.57 -21.41
C LYS A 17 -10.25 -4.48 -21.01
N LYS A 18 -10.86 -5.62 -20.68
CA LYS A 18 -12.28 -5.69 -20.29
C LYS A 18 -12.57 -4.89 -19.01
N LEU A 19 -11.66 -4.90 -18.04
CA LEU A 19 -11.80 -4.23 -16.76
C LEU A 19 -11.30 -2.79 -16.77
N ASP A 20 -10.65 -2.34 -17.86
CA ASP A 20 -9.92 -1.06 -17.91
C ASP A 20 -8.99 -0.90 -16.69
N THR A 21 -8.09 -1.86 -16.52
CA THR A 21 -7.23 -1.92 -15.32
C THR A 21 -6.35 -0.70 -15.09
N PRO A 22 -5.83 0.01 -16.11
CA PRO A 22 -5.09 1.24 -15.86
C PRO A 22 -5.91 2.28 -15.09
N LYS A 23 -7.18 2.46 -15.44
CA LYS A 23 -8.09 3.36 -14.74
C LYS A 23 -8.43 2.84 -13.34
N LEU A 24 -8.78 1.57 -13.22
CA LEU A 24 -9.10 0.92 -11.95
C LEU A 24 -7.93 1.01 -10.97
N PHE A 25 -6.73 0.70 -11.42
CA PHE A 25 -5.53 0.73 -10.56
C PHE A 25 -5.18 2.14 -10.12
N LYS A 26 -5.38 3.14 -10.97
CA LYS A 26 -5.20 4.54 -10.61
C LYS A 26 -6.20 4.97 -9.53
N GLU A 27 -7.47 4.58 -9.65
CA GLU A 27 -8.52 4.90 -8.67
C GLU A 27 -8.21 4.26 -7.32
N LEU A 28 -8.01 2.95 -7.27
CA LEU A 28 -7.72 2.21 -6.04
C LEU A 28 -6.40 2.65 -5.39
N GLY A 29 -5.37 2.82 -6.21
CA GLY A 29 -4.06 3.25 -5.72
C GLY A 29 -4.06 4.67 -5.16
N THR A 30 -4.77 5.60 -5.80
CA THR A 30 -4.93 6.98 -5.32
C THR A 30 -5.68 6.99 -3.99
N GLU A 31 -6.78 6.27 -3.89
CA GLU A 31 -7.56 6.15 -2.65
C GLU A 31 -6.70 5.60 -1.50
N LEU A 32 -5.94 4.53 -1.77
CA LEU A 32 -5.05 3.95 -0.77
C LEU A 32 -3.93 4.91 -0.35
N CYS A 33 -3.21 5.46 -1.30
CA CYS A 33 -2.08 6.35 -1.02
C CYS A 33 -2.50 7.61 -0.26
N ASP A 34 -3.60 8.24 -0.66
CA ASP A 34 -4.13 9.43 0.01
C ASP A 34 -4.63 9.10 1.42
N GLY A 35 -5.32 7.96 1.58
CA GLY A 35 -5.78 7.48 2.86
C GLY A 35 -4.64 7.17 3.83
N LEU A 36 -3.59 6.50 3.37
CA LEU A 36 -2.40 6.20 4.18
C LEU A 36 -1.67 7.46 4.63
N LYS A 37 -1.48 8.44 3.73
CA LYS A 37 -0.86 9.73 4.06
C LYS A 37 -1.67 10.48 5.10
N LYS A 38 -2.99 10.52 4.94
CA LYS A 38 -3.89 11.16 5.90
C LYS A 38 -3.81 10.49 7.27
N ALA A 39 -3.90 9.16 7.30
CA ALA A 39 -3.80 8.39 8.54
C ALA A 39 -2.47 8.65 9.27
N GLY A 40 -1.35 8.68 8.54
CA GLY A 40 -0.05 9.05 9.12
C GLY A 40 -0.06 10.46 9.72
N ALA A 41 -0.54 11.44 8.97
CA ALA A 41 -0.56 12.85 9.39
C ALA A 41 -1.41 13.08 10.65
N GLU A 42 -2.54 12.39 10.80
CA GLU A 42 -3.41 12.46 11.97
C GLU A 42 -2.71 11.97 13.26
N HIS A 43 -1.66 11.19 13.13
CA HIS A 43 -0.85 10.68 14.25
C HIS A 43 0.56 11.28 14.33
N GLY A 44 0.83 12.34 13.54
CA GLY A 44 2.10 13.05 13.57
C GLY A 44 3.20 12.45 12.73
N PHE A 45 2.87 11.53 11.82
CA PHE A 45 3.83 10.95 10.89
C PHE A 45 3.65 11.53 9.48
N ASP A 46 4.74 11.90 8.86
CA ASP A 46 4.76 12.28 7.43
C ASP A 46 5.08 11.04 6.60
N LEU A 47 4.04 10.41 6.06
CA LEU A 47 4.20 9.26 5.17
C LEU A 47 4.38 9.76 3.73
N VAL A 48 5.59 9.62 3.22
CA VAL A 48 5.92 9.94 1.85
C VAL A 48 5.55 8.76 0.95
N VAL A 49 4.82 9.05 -0.11
CA VAL A 49 4.46 8.10 -1.16
C VAL A 49 5.10 8.54 -2.46
N SER A 50 5.86 7.68 -3.09
CA SER A 50 6.51 7.94 -4.37
C SER A 50 6.14 6.89 -5.42
N GLY A 51 6.24 7.26 -6.70
CA GLY A 51 5.85 6.43 -7.83
C GLY A 51 4.41 6.70 -8.29
N ALA A 52 3.94 5.87 -9.23
CA ALA A 52 2.57 5.93 -9.71
C ALA A 52 1.60 5.28 -8.71
N PRO A 53 0.31 5.70 -8.67
CA PRO A 53 -0.66 5.09 -7.75
C PRO A 53 -0.79 3.56 -7.87
N ALA A 54 -0.60 3.01 -9.07
CA ALA A 54 -0.65 1.57 -9.30
C ALA A 54 0.61 0.82 -8.83
N LEU A 55 1.72 1.53 -8.67
CA LEU A 55 3.04 1.00 -8.31
C LEU A 55 3.75 2.05 -7.45
N PHE A 56 3.62 1.97 -6.16
CA PHE A 56 4.08 2.99 -5.23
C PHE A 56 5.06 2.43 -4.20
N TYR A 57 5.87 3.33 -3.65
CA TYR A 57 6.74 3.06 -2.52
C TYR A 57 6.35 3.95 -1.33
N LEU A 58 6.41 3.40 -0.13
CA LEU A 58 6.07 4.05 1.12
C LEU A 58 7.30 4.27 1.98
N ARG A 59 7.40 5.43 2.61
CA ARG A 59 8.44 5.71 3.61
C ARG A 59 7.96 6.76 4.61
N ILE A 60 8.24 6.54 5.89
CA ILE A 60 8.08 7.59 6.91
C ILE A 60 9.26 8.57 6.74
N ALA A 61 8.95 9.87 6.59
CA ALA A 61 9.95 10.91 6.49
C ALA A 61 10.68 11.13 7.82
N ASN A 62 11.88 11.70 7.75
CA ASN A 62 12.72 12.00 8.92
C ASN A 62 13.05 10.77 9.78
N ASP A 63 13.07 9.60 9.17
CA ASP A 63 13.46 8.32 9.78
C ASP A 63 14.63 7.74 8.98
N ASP A 64 15.84 8.30 9.15
CA ASP A 64 17.05 7.89 8.40
C ASP A 64 17.44 6.45 8.68
N SER A 65 17.15 5.96 9.89
CA SER A 65 17.39 4.58 10.28
C SER A 65 16.39 3.59 9.68
N MET A 66 15.25 4.08 9.22
CA MET A 66 14.07 3.30 8.82
C MET A 66 13.49 2.41 9.93
N MET A 67 13.85 2.62 11.17
CA MET A 67 13.37 1.79 12.29
C MET A 67 11.90 2.06 12.60
N LEU A 68 11.46 3.32 12.59
CA LEU A 68 10.04 3.67 12.76
C LEU A 68 9.21 3.12 11.60
N HIS A 69 9.72 3.25 10.39
CA HIS A 69 9.06 2.71 9.21
C HIS A 69 8.90 1.19 9.30
N GLN A 70 9.95 0.46 9.70
CA GLN A 70 9.90 -0.99 9.88
C GLN A 70 8.95 -1.40 11.01
N GLU A 71 8.91 -0.66 12.12
CA GLU A 71 7.98 -0.91 13.21
C GLU A 71 6.53 -0.75 12.74
N TRP A 72 6.24 0.35 12.02
CA TRP A 72 4.91 0.56 11.45
C TRP A 72 4.50 -0.56 10.48
N ILE A 73 5.41 -0.98 9.58
CA ILE A 73 5.18 -2.11 8.68
C ILE A 73 4.87 -3.39 9.47
N ALA A 74 5.66 -3.70 10.51
CA ALA A 74 5.44 -4.88 11.35
C ALA A 74 4.06 -4.84 12.03
N GLU A 75 3.65 -3.67 12.53
CA GLU A 75 2.33 -3.49 13.12
C GLU A 75 1.18 -3.66 12.11
N CYS A 76 1.37 -3.22 10.85
CA CYS A 76 0.41 -3.49 9.78
C CYS A 76 0.31 -4.99 9.48
N VAL A 77 1.46 -5.68 9.36
CA VAL A 77 1.51 -7.13 9.08
C VAL A 77 0.84 -7.93 10.20
N ASN A 78 1.12 -7.59 11.46
CA ASN A 78 0.50 -8.25 12.62
C ASN A 78 -1.03 -8.10 12.65
N ARG A 79 -1.56 -7.07 12.00
CA ARG A 79 -3.01 -6.80 11.88
C ARG A 79 -3.63 -7.31 10.58
N GLY A 80 -2.84 -7.98 9.73
CA GLY A 80 -3.33 -8.64 8.54
C GLY A 80 -3.15 -7.89 7.22
N VAL A 81 -2.39 -6.79 7.20
CA VAL A 81 -2.02 -6.07 5.98
C VAL A 81 -0.54 -6.25 5.70
N PHE A 82 -0.22 -6.91 4.61
CA PHE A 82 1.17 -7.12 4.21
C PHE A 82 1.70 -5.94 3.40
N PHE A 83 2.54 -5.13 4.04
CA PHE A 83 3.40 -4.17 3.38
C PHE A 83 4.86 -4.62 3.43
N ALA A 84 5.64 -4.25 2.43
CA ALA A 84 7.08 -4.47 2.39
C ALA A 84 7.82 -3.16 2.72
N SER A 85 8.83 -3.21 3.59
CA SER A 85 9.57 -2.01 4.00
C SER A 85 10.53 -1.47 2.95
N HIS A 86 11.05 -2.33 2.09
CA HIS A 86 12.11 -2.00 1.12
C HIS A 86 11.73 -2.33 -0.32
N HIS A 87 10.44 -2.44 -0.62
CA HIS A 87 9.97 -2.80 -1.94
C HIS A 87 8.73 -2.00 -2.34
N ASN A 88 8.53 -1.86 -3.63
CA ASN A 88 7.32 -1.25 -4.19
C ASN A 88 6.09 -2.12 -3.91
N HIS A 89 4.93 -1.46 -3.88
CA HIS A 89 3.63 -2.09 -3.73
C HIS A 89 2.86 -2.00 -5.05
N PHE A 90 2.08 -3.03 -5.33
CA PHE A 90 1.32 -3.17 -6.56
C PHE A 90 -0.17 -3.21 -6.25
N ILE A 91 -0.95 -2.45 -7.00
CA ILE A 91 -2.40 -2.60 -7.01
C ILE A 91 -2.77 -3.69 -8.02
N ASN A 92 -3.77 -4.47 -7.70
CA ASN A 92 -4.30 -5.50 -8.60
C ASN A 92 -5.83 -5.46 -8.67
N ALA A 93 -6.40 -6.16 -9.66
CA ALA A 93 -7.84 -6.13 -9.92
C ALA A 93 -8.68 -7.01 -8.97
N ALA A 94 -8.05 -7.75 -8.07
CA ALA A 94 -8.76 -8.51 -7.03
C ALA A 94 -9.11 -7.63 -5.82
N LEU A 95 -8.46 -6.48 -5.65
CA LEU A 95 -8.76 -5.54 -4.58
C LEU A 95 -10.10 -4.84 -4.83
N THR A 96 -10.85 -4.66 -3.75
CA THR A 96 -12.08 -3.88 -3.72
C THR A 96 -11.88 -2.57 -2.95
N HIS A 97 -12.82 -1.63 -3.07
CA HIS A 97 -12.82 -0.41 -2.24
C HIS A 97 -12.91 -0.74 -0.74
N ASP A 98 -13.60 -1.81 -0.36
CA ASP A 98 -13.65 -2.28 1.04
C ASP A 98 -12.29 -2.78 1.53
N ASP A 99 -11.53 -3.47 0.68
CA ASP A 99 -10.15 -3.88 1.02
C ASP A 99 -9.25 -2.67 1.24
N ILE A 100 -9.36 -1.66 0.39
CA ILE A 100 -8.62 -0.40 0.52
C ILE A 100 -8.97 0.30 1.84
N LYS A 101 -10.26 0.41 2.15
CA LYS A 101 -10.73 1.02 3.39
C LYS A 101 -10.20 0.29 4.63
N LYS A 102 -10.31 -1.03 4.67
CA LYS A 102 -9.77 -1.85 5.78
C LYS A 102 -8.26 -1.71 5.91
N THR A 103 -7.56 -1.63 4.79
CA THR A 103 -6.10 -1.42 4.79
C THR A 103 -5.75 -0.10 5.43
N ILE A 104 -6.46 0.98 5.12
CA ILE A 104 -6.25 2.30 5.71
C ILE A 104 -6.55 2.29 7.21
N GLU A 105 -7.65 1.67 7.65
CA GLU A 105 -8.02 1.54 9.07
C GLU A 105 -6.94 0.79 9.86
N ILE A 106 -6.44 -0.31 9.34
CA ILE A 106 -5.35 -1.09 9.96
C ILE A 106 -4.04 -0.29 10.02
N ALA A 107 -3.71 0.41 8.95
CA ALA A 107 -2.52 1.25 8.91
C ALA A 107 -2.59 2.42 9.90
N GLU A 108 -3.77 3.00 10.09
CA GLU A 108 -4.03 4.02 11.11
C GLU A 108 -3.82 3.48 12.52
N ASP A 109 -4.39 2.31 12.83
CA ASP A 109 -4.20 1.65 14.14
C ASP A 109 -2.73 1.29 14.40
N ALA A 110 -2.00 0.93 13.35
CA ALA A 110 -0.55 0.73 13.42
C ALA A 110 0.18 2.03 13.77
N PHE A 111 -0.17 3.17 13.15
CA PHE A 111 0.39 4.49 13.50
C PHE A 111 0.10 4.88 14.97
N LYS A 112 -1.11 4.62 15.47
CA LYS A 112 -1.46 4.83 16.89
C LYS A 112 -0.53 4.05 17.83
N THR A 113 -0.24 2.80 17.47
CA THR A 113 0.65 1.95 18.27
C THR A 113 2.08 2.47 18.26
N VAL A 114 2.62 2.81 17.07
CA VAL A 114 3.97 3.39 16.96
C VAL A 114 4.06 4.70 17.72
N LYS A 115 3.06 5.58 17.61
CA LYS A 115 3.02 6.84 18.39
C LYS A 115 3.01 6.61 19.88
N LYS A 116 2.29 5.60 20.37
CA LYS A 116 2.28 5.23 21.79
C LYS A 116 3.65 4.73 22.26
N ASN A 117 4.36 4.00 21.42
CA ASN A 117 5.70 3.49 21.73
C ASN A 117 6.76 4.60 21.67
N HIS A 118 6.53 5.65 20.89
CA HIS A 118 7.44 6.77 20.67
C HIS A 118 6.73 8.11 20.92
N PRO A 119 6.37 8.43 22.17
CA PRO A 119 5.60 9.65 22.49
C PRO A 119 6.36 10.94 22.24
N GLU A 120 7.69 10.87 22.11
CA GLU A 120 8.59 12.01 21.81
C GLU A 120 8.52 12.52 20.37
N ILE A 121 7.95 11.73 19.46
CA ILE A 121 7.85 12.07 18.02
C ILE A 121 6.63 12.93 17.71
#